data_2a9f743e2a6148079ee934e4e009a9d3
#
_entry.id   2a9f743e2a6148079ee934e4e009a9d3
#
_cell.length_a   1.000
_cell.length_b   1.000
_cell.length_c   1.000
_cell.angle_alpha   90.00
_cell.angle_beta   90.00
_cell.angle_gamma   90.00
#
_symmetry.space_group_name_H-M   'P 1'
#
loop_
_entity.id
_entity.type
_entity.pdbx_description
1 polymer ?
#
loop_
_entity_poly.entity_id
_entity_poly.type
_entity_poly.pdbx_seq_one_letter_code
_entity_poly.pdbx_strand_id
1 'polypeptide(L)'
;VKTFRTIHVVKQPVDRVYEAVRDRLPEIAAMLDDVESVRMLERKAGAGGGLSLVNEWRARLPLPRVLDDLVHKDSLGWIDRACWDDRGRRCAWEIEPLFLPGQIRCRGTTEYEAAMGGRGARVTFAGQIEITLGARGTIRGPLDQTVSSVVESIVTTVVPRNFRKTLDGACALIERPSRS
;
A
#
# COMPACT_ATOMS: atom_id res chain seq x y z
N VAL A 1 6.33 -12.63 12.68
CA VAL A 1 5.51 -12.46 11.46
C VAL A 1 4.06 -12.30 11.87
N LYS A 2 3.41 -11.21 11.44
CA LYS A 2 1.97 -11.02 11.61
C LYS A 2 1.30 -10.94 10.26
N THR A 3 0.09 -11.47 10.17
CA THR A 3 -0.72 -11.47 8.95
C THR A 3 -1.93 -10.58 9.11
N PHE A 4 -2.40 -10.02 8.00
CA PHE A 4 -3.64 -9.26 7.94
C PHE A 4 -4.41 -9.61 6.65
N ARG A 5 -5.71 -9.45 6.70
CA ARG A 5 -6.59 -9.62 5.54
C ARG A 5 -7.79 -8.70 5.67
N THR A 6 -8.07 -7.94 4.63
CA THR A 6 -9.28 -7.13 4.54
C THR A 6 -9.99 -7.38 3.21
N ILE A 7 -11.31 -7.21 3.21
CA ILE A 7 -12.15 -7.37 2.03
C ILE A 7 -13.00 -6.11 1.92
N HIS A 8 -12.97 -5.50 0.73
CA HIS A 8 -13.82 -4.35 0.40
C HIS A 8 -14.65 -4.66 -0.83
N VAL A 9 -15.91 -4.24 -0.82
CA VAL A 9 -16.80 -4.30 -1.97
C VAL A 9 -17.12 -2.88 -2.41
N VAL A 10 -16.86 -2.58 -3.67
CA VAL A 10 -17.10 -1.27 -4.27
C VAL A 10 -18.10 -1.39 -5.42
N LYS A 11 -18.83 -0.29 -5.71
CA LYS A 11 -19.91 -0.25 -6.71
C LYS A 11 -19.39 0.20 -8.08
N GLN A 12 -18.26 -0.38 -8.51
CA GLN A 12 -17.68 -0.15 -9.83
C GLN A 12 -17.24 -1.48 -10.43
N PRO A 13 -17.38 -1.67 -11.76
CA PRO A 13 -16.94 -2.90 -12.41
C PRO A 13 -15.49 -3.24 -12.13
N VAL A 14 -15.20 -4.52 -11.94
CA VAL A 14 -13.88 -5.00 -11.50
C VAL A 14 -12.74 -4.55 -12.40
N ASP A 15 -12.92 -4.58 -13.72
CA ASP A 15 -11.87 -4.19 -14.67
C ASP A 15 -11.54 -2.71 -14.53
N ARG A 16 -12.54 -1.84 -14.34
CA ARG A 16 -12.33 -0.41 -14.15
C ARG A 16 -11.59 -0.09 -12.85
N VAL A 17 -11.93 -0.79 -11.75
CA VAL A 17 -11.24 -0.64 -10.46
C VAL A 17 -9.80 -1.11 -10.58
N TYR A 18 -9.58 -2.29 -11.17
CA TYR A 18 -8.26 -2.87 -11.38
C TYR A 18 -7.36 -1.93 -12.19
N GLU A 19 -7.83 -1.46 -13.34
CA GLU A 19 -7.09 -0.55 -14.23
C GLU A 19 -6.82 0.80 -13.55
N ALA A 20 -7.79 1.36 -12.83
CA ALA A 20 -7.59 2.63 -12.14
C ALA A 20 -6.49 2.55 -11.07
N VAL A 21 -6.49 1.51 -10.24
CA VAL A 21 -5.46 1.33 -9.21
C VAL A 21 -4.10 1.02 -9.82
N ARG A 22 -4.05 0.22 -10.90
CA ARG A 22 -2.80 -0.12 -11.59
C ARG A 22 -2.17 1.08 -12.31
N ASP A 23 -2.96 1.85 -13.04
CA ASP A 23 -2.43 2.82 -14.01
C ASP A 23 -2.54 4.28 -13.56
N ARG A 24 -3.46 4.59 -12.62
CA ARG A 24 -3.80 5.96 -12.21
C ARG A 24 -3.53 6.23 -10.72
N LEU A 25 -2.63 5.49 -10.12
CA LEU A 25 -2.31 5.61 -8.70
C LEU A 25 -1.88 7.02 -8.27
N PRO A 26 -1.06 7.78 -9.03
CA PRO A 26 -0.72 9.16 -8.66
C PRO A 26 -1.94 10.10 -8.61
N GLU A 27 -2.92 9.92 -9.49
CA GLU A 27 -4.16 10.70 -9.48
C GLU A 27 -5.05 10.36 -8.27
N ILE A 28 -5.12 9.07 -7.92
CA ILE A 28 -5.81 8.60 -6.72
C ILE A 28 -5.13 9.18 -5.47
N ALA A 29 -3.82 9.09 -5.40
CA ALA A 29 -3.03 9.57 -4.27
C ALA A 29 -3.22 11.07 -4.02
N ALA A 30 -3.37 11.87 -5.06
CA ALA A 30 -3.65 13.31 -4.95
C ALA A 30 -4.99 13.63 -4.24
N MET A 31 -5.88 12.65 -4.10
CA MET A 31 -7.16 12.78 -3.39
C MET A 31 -7.09 12.28 -1.93
N LEU A 32 -5.94 11.77 -1.48
CA LEU A 32 -5.76 11.21 -0.14
C LEU A 32 -5.11 12.26 0.78
N ASP A 33 -5.78 12.60 1.88
CA ASP A 33 -5.34 13.65 2.82
C ASP A 33 -4.03 13.30 3.53
N ASP A 34 -3.80 12.01 3.78
CA ASP A 34 -2.65 11.48 4.49
C ASP A 34 -1.49 11.05 3.58
N VAL A 35 -1.62 11.30 2.28
CA VAL A 35 -0.55 11.09 1.28
C VAL A 35 -0.05 12.45 0.78
N GLU A 36 1.25 12.66 0.86
CA GLU A 36 1.89 13.85 0.32
C GLU A 36 2.10 13.72 -1.19
N SER A 37 2.67 12.59 -1.61
CA SER A 37 2.91 12.31 -3.02
C SER A 37 3.09 10.82 -3.28
N VAL A 38 2.82 10.41 -4.52
CA VAL A 38 3.25 9.13 -5.09
C VAL A 38 4.01 9.42 -6.37
N ARG A 39 5.20 8.88 -6.46
CA ARG A 39 6.07 9.00 -7.62
C ARG A 39 6.38 7.62 -8.18
N MET A 40 6.03 7.40 -9.44
CA MET A 40 6.44 6.20 -10.16
C MET A 40 7.94 6.29 -10.47
N LEU A 41 8.72 5.38 -9.93
CA LEU A 41 10.17 5.28 -10.16
C LEU A 41 10.49 4.38 -11.35
N GLU A 42 9.71 3.31 -11.52
CA GLU A 42 9.96 2.32 -12.54
C GLU A 42 8.64 1.71 -13.04
N ARG A 43 8.58 1.46 -14.36
CA ARG A 43 7.50 0.73 -15.03
C ARG A 43 8.11 -0.18 -16.07
N LYS A 44 7.91 -1.49 -15.93
CA LYS A 44 8.45 -2.51 -16.83
C LYS A 44 7.38 -3.54 -17.17
N ALA A 45 7.47 -4.10 -18.38
CA ALA A 45 6.71 -5.30 -18.70
C ALA A 45 7.15 -6.44 -17.77
N GLY A 46 6.19 -7.07 -17.12
CA GLY A 46 6.39 -8.24 -16.26
C GLY A 46 6.43 -9.55 -17.05
N ALA A 47 6.84 -10.61 -16.40
CA ALA A 47 6.79 -11.95 -16.97
C ALA A 47 5.34 -12.33 -17.33
N GLY A 48 5.14 -13.03 -18.45
CA GLY A 48 3.83 -13.53 -18.85
C GLY A 48 2.81 -12.47 -19.31
N GLY A 49 3.26 -11.24 -19.64
CA GLY A 49 2.40 -10.16 -20.10
C GLY A 49 1.82 -9.28 -19.00
N GLY A 50 2.31 -9.42 -17.76
CA GLY A 50 1.98 -8.56 -16.63
C GLY A 50 2.78 -7.26 -16.63
N LEU A 51 2.64 -6.49 -15.55
CA LEU A 51 3.28 -5.20 -15.35
C LEU A 51 4.00 -5.16 -14.00
N SER A 52 5.25 -4.70 -13.98
CA SER A 52 6.01 -4.42 -12.76
C SER A 52 6.12 -2.91 -12.57
N LEU A 53 5.74 -2.43 -11.39
CA LEU A 53 5.79 -1.04 -10.99
C LEU A 53 6.62 -0.89 -9.71
N VAL A 54 7.39 0.19 -9.64
CA VAL A 54 8.03 0.63 -8.41
C VAL A 54 7.57 2.06 -8.14
N ASN A 55 6.92 2.26 -7.00
CA ASN A 55 6.42 3.56 -6.58
C ASN A 55 7.07 3.99 -5.28
N GLU A 56 7.40 5.25 -5.17
CA GLU A 56 7.77 5.91 -3.92
C GLU A 56 6.56 6.67 -3.39
N TRP A 57 6.18 6.35 -2.17
CA TRP A 57 5.13 7.01 -1.43
C TRP A 57 5.71 7.93 -0.37
N ARG A 58 5.16 9.13 -0.24
CA ARG A 58 5.41 10.05 0.87
C ARG A 58 4.13 10.27 1.64
N ALA A 59 4.18 10.12 2.94
CA ALA A 59 3.02 10.22 3.82
C ALA A 59 3.06 11.48 4.68
N ARG A 60 1.87 12.00 5.02
CA ARG A 60 1.64 13.06 6.00
C ARG A 60 1.05 12.48 7.28
N LEU A 61 1.69 11.49 7.86
CA LEU A 61 1.19 10.87 9.08
C LEU A 61 1.78 11.57 10.31
N PRO A 62 0.96 11.93 11.31
CA PRO A 62 1.48 12.31 12.61
C PRO A 62 2.13 11.06 13.23
N LEU A 63 3.43 11.13 13.48
CA LEU A 63 4.12 10.06 14.18
C LEU A 63 3.81 10.14 15.67
N PRO A 64 3.70 9.00 16.37
CA PRO A 64 3.78 8.98 17.82
C PRO A 64 5.11 9.59 18.27
N ARG A 65 5.10 10.41 19.33
CA ARG A 65 6.27 11.12 19.86
C ARG A 65 7.47 10.20 20.13
N VAL A 66 7.21 8.95 20.48
CA VAL A 66 8.25 7.93 20.70
C VAL A 66 9.09 7.63 19.44
N LEU A 67 8.58 7.95 18.26
CA LEU A 67 9.28 7.77 16.98
C LEU A 67 9.91 9.08 16.47
N ASP A 68 9.62 10.25 17.07
CA ASP A 68 10.14 11.54 16.60
C ASP A 68 11.68 11.58 16.60
N ASP A 69 12.32 10.90 17.54
CA ASP A 69 13.80 10.80 17.63
C ASP A 69 14.39 9.74 16.68
N LEU A 70 13.57 8.80 16.20
CA LEU A 70 14.01 7.67 15.38
C LEU A 70 13.71 7.87 13.90
N VAL A 71 12.74 8.70 13.58
CA VAL A 71 12.24 8.88 12.21
C VAL A 71 12.28 10.34 11.84
N HIS A 72 13.17 10.70 10.93
CA HIS A 72 13.14 12.03 10.33
C HIS A 72 11.85 12.21 9.54
N LYS A 73 11.24 13.39 9.61
CA LYS A 73 9.99 13.71 8.88
C LYS A 73 10.12 13.45 7.39
N ASP A 74 11.29 13.66 6.82
CA ASP A 74 11.60 13.40 5.41
C ASP A 74 11.68 11.89 5.06
N SER A 75 11.70 11.03 6.07
CA SER A 75 11.73 9.57 5.92
C SER A 75 10.34 8.92 6.02
N LEU A 76 9.28 9.73 6.14
CA LEU A 76 7.91 9.22 6.19
C LEU A 76 7.45 8.81 4.81
N GLY A 77 7.63 7.55 4.52
CA GLY A 77 7.26 6.99 3.24
C GLY A 77 7.70 5.54 3.10
N TRP A 78 7.47 5.01 1.93
CA TRP A 78 7.86 3.64 1.59
C TRP A 78 8.08 3.48 0.09
N ILE A 79 8.83 2.47 -0.26
CA ILE A 79 8.90 1.95 -1.62
C ILE A 79 7.92 0.80 -1.74
N ASP A 80 7.05 0.88 -2.73
CA ASP A 80 6.09 -0.14 -3.12
C ASP A 80 6.54 -0.77 -4.43
N ARG A 81 6.81 -2.08 -4.40
CA ARG A 81 7.12 -2.89 -5.57
C ARG A 81 5.93 -3.78 -5.87
N ALA A 82 5.26 -3.53 -6.98
CA ALA A 82 4.02 -4.18 -7.36
C ALA A 82 4.18 -4.95 -8.68
N CYS A 83 3.81 -6.22 -8.66
CA CYS A 83 3.76 -7.09 -9.84
C CYS A 83 2.30 -7.40 -10.16
N TRP A 84 1.81 -6.90 -11.27
CA TRP A 84 0.43 -7.01 -11.73
C TRP A 84 0.29 -8.15 -12.73
N ASP A 85 -0.71 -9.01 -12.50
CA ASP A 85 -1.14 -10.07 -13.39
C ASP A 85 -2.52 -9.72 -13.95
N ASP A 86 -2.55 -9.29 -15.21
CA ASP A 86 -3.78 -8.85 -15.86
C ASP A 86 -4.77 -10.00 -16.10
N ARG A 87 -4.28 -11.22 -16.30
CA ARG A 87 -5.13 -12.39 -16.50
C ARG A 87 -5.86 -12.79 -15.23
N GLY A 88 -5.14 -12.82 -14.13
CA GLY A 88 -5.67 -13.17 -12.82
C GLY A 88 -6.31 -12.00 -12.07
N ARG A 89 -6.22 -10.77 -12.59
CA ARG A 89 -6.61 -9.53 -11.87
C ARG A 89 -6.05 -9.53 -10.44
N ARG A 90 -4.75 -9.75 -10.36
CA ARG A 90 -4.03 -9.88 -9.10
C ARG A 90 -2.80 -9.00 -9.10
N CYS A 91 -2.48 -8.45 -7.94
CA CYS A 91 -1.24 -7.73 -7.69
C CYS A 91 -0.50 -8.39 -6.53
N ALA A 92 0.72 -8.83 -6.76
CA ALA A 92 1.65 -9.16 -5.69
C ALA A 92 2.49 -7.93 -5.39
N TRP A 93 2.64 -7.59 -4.10
CA TRP A 93 3.31 -6.36 -3.70
C TRP A 93 4.26 -6.60 -2.53
N GLU A 94 5.30 -5.77 -2.47
CA GLU A 94 6.25 -5.68 -1.36
C GLU A 94 6.44 -4.20 -1.01
N ILE A 95 6.27 -3.88 0.27
CA ILE A 95 6.40 -2.54 0.83
C ILE A 95 7.62 -2.52 1.74
N GLU A 96 8.53 -1.59 1.48
CA GLU A 96 9.73 -1.33 2.26
C GLU A 96 9.67 0.11 2.80
N PRO A 97 9.44 0.31 4.12
CA PRO A 97 9.47 1.63 4.71
C PRO A 97 10.83 2.31 4.56
N LEU A 98 10.83 3.62 4.31
CA LEU A 98 12.06 4.42 4.21
C LEU A 98 12.71 4.68 5.59
N PHE A 99 11.91 4.58 6.65
CA PHE A 99 12.43 4.55 8.02
C PHE A 99 12.73 3.09 8.43
N LEU A 100 13.78 2.85 9.17
CA LEU A 100 14.26 1.53 9.56
C LEU A 100 14.49 0.58 8.34
N PRO A 101 15.27 0.99 7.34
CA PRO A 101 15.46 0.22 6.13
C PRO A 101 16.05 -1.16 6.43
N GLY A 102 15.51 -2.19 5.79
CA GLY A 102 15.91 -3.58 5.97
C GLY A 102 15.48 -4.23 7.29
N GLN A 103 14.83 -3.51 8.18
CA GLN A 103 14.32 -4.03 9.46
C GLN A 103 12.82 -4.37 9.42
N ILE A 104 12.10 -3.81 8.47
CA ILE A 104 10.67 -4.04 8.28
C ILE A 104 10.46 -4.49 6.85
N ARG A 105 9.77 -5.61 6.67
CA ARG A 105 9.33 -6.11 5.38
C ARG A 105 7.85 -6.42 5.43
N CYS A 106 7.09 -5.84 4.52
CA CYS A 106 5.67 -6.10 4.37
C CYS A 106 5.41 -6.57 2.94
N ARG A 107 4.77 -7.73 2.78
CA ARG A 107 4.46 -8.30 1.46
C ARG A 107 3.10 -8.97 1.45
N GLY A 108 2.50 -9.01 0.28
CA GLY A 108 1.19 -9.64 0.16
C GLY A 108 0.64 -9.64 -1.25
N THR A 109 -0.67 -9.80 -1.32
CA THR A 109 -1.41 -9.82 -2.57
C THR A 109 -2.70 -9.03 -2.47
N THR A 110 -3.11 -8.48 -3.60
CA THR A 110 -4.43 -7.89 -3.79
C THR A 110 -5.11 -8.65 -4.92
N GLU A 111 -6.31 -9.13 -4.68
CA GLU A 111 -7.12 -9.88 -5.64
C GLU A 111 -8.40 -9.11 -5.94
N TYR A 112 -8.76 -9.03 -7.21
CA TYR A 112 -9.91 -8.30 -7.71
C TYR A 112 -10.88 -9.25 -8.37
N GLU A 113 -12.09 -9.36 -7.84
CA GLU A 113 -13.13 -10.27 -8.31
C GLU A 113 -14.41 -9.49 -8.64
N ALA A 114 -15.14 -9.96 -9.66
CA ALA A 114 -16.44 -9.38 -9.96
C ALA A 114 -17.43 -9.64 -8.81
N ALA A 115 -18.25 -8.64 -8.51
CA ALA A 115 -19.29 -8.70 -7.50
C ALA A 115 -20.58 -8.05 -8.00
N MET A 116 -21.67 -8.21 -7.26
CA MET A 116 -22.96 -7.55 -7.53
C MET A 116 -23.45 -7.78 -8.98
N GLY A 117 -23.29 -9.01 -9.51
CA GLY A 117 -23.67 -9.33 -10.88
C GLY A 117 -22.87 -8.57 -11.94
N GLY A 118 -21.59 -8.31 -11.69
CA GLY A 118 -20.67 -7.59 -12.59
C GLY A 118 -20.70 -6.06 -12.44
N ARG A 119 -21.60 -5.51 -11.62
CA ARG A 119 -21.70 -4.07 -11.37
C ARG A 119 -20.77 -3.56 -10.27
N GLY A 120 -20.13 -4.47 -9.54
CA GLY A 120 -19.23 -4.18 -8.44
C GLY A 120 -17.95 -5.00 -8.52
N ALA A 121 -17.01 -4.64 -7.65
CA ALA A 121 -15.78 -5.38 -7.43
C ALA A 121 -15.64 -5.74 -5.95
N ARG A 122 -15.24 -6.99 -5.68
CA ARG A 122 -14.74 -7.43 -4.39
C ARG A 122 -13.23 -7.39 -4.46
N VAL A 123 -12.61 -6.65 -3.57
CA VAL A 123 -11.16 -6.54 -3.50
C VAL A 123 -10.67 -7.10 -2.18
N THR A 124 -9.86 -8.14 -2.26
CA THR A 124 -9.22 -8.78 -1.10
C THR A 124 -7.78 -8.31 -1.02
N PHE A 125 -7.43 -7.66 0.07
CA PHE A 125 -6.08 -7.21 0.39
C PHE A 125 -5.56 -8.04 1.56
N ALA A 126 -4.51 -8.83 1.33
CA ALA A 126 -3.94 -9.74 2.32
C ALA A 126 -2.42 -9.69 2.29
N GLY A 127 -1.81 -9.73 3.47
CA GLY A 127 -0.37 -9.68 3.57
C GLY A 127 0.17 -10.11 4.91
N GLN A 128 1.48 -10.04 5.01
CA GLN A 128 2.22 -10.31 6.23
C GLN A 128 3.29 -9.23 6.45
N ILE A 129 3.56 -8.97 7.72
CA ILE A 129 4.67 -8.12 8.15
C ILE A 129 5.68 -8.94 8.93
N GLU A 130 6.93 -8.70 8.65
CA GLU A 130 8.09 -9.20 9.38
C GLU A 130 8.89 -8.00 9.89
N ILE A 131 9.16 -8.00 11.20
CA ILE A 131 9.94 -6.94 11.87
C ILE A 131 11.15 -7.63 12.49
N THR A 132 12.34 -7.21 12.09
CA THR A 132 13.62 -7.75 12.57
C THR A 132 14.40 -6.63 13.25
N LEU A 133 13.95 -6.21 14.43
CA LEU A 133 14.65 -5.22 15.24
C LEU A 133 15.81 -5.91 16.00
N GLY A 134 16.94 -5.25 16.10
CA GLY A 134 18.06 -5.69 16.93
C GLY A 134 19.12 -6.55 16.26
N ALA A 135 18.95 -7.03 15.03
CA ALA A 135 19.95 -7.85 14.33
C ALA A 135 21.23 -7.07 13.96
N ARG A 136 21.20 -5.74 13.97
CA ARG A 136 22.35 -4.87 13.62
C ARG A 136 22.64 -3.73 14.60
N GLY A 137 22.26 -3.90 15.88
CA GLY A 137 22.81 -3.06 16.96
C GLY A 137 22.25 -1.64 17.12
N THR A 138 21.18 -1.27 16.44
CA THR A 138 20.69 0.12 16.43
C THR A 138 19.71 0.44 17.57
N ILE A 139 19.00 -0.56 18.09
CA ILE A 139 18.06 -0.39 19.20
C ILE A 139 18.16 -1.64 20.08
N ARG A 140 18.60 -1.49 21.34
CA ARG A 140 18.61 -2.56 22.34
C ARG A 140 17.87 -2.07 23.58
N GLY A 141 16.89 -2.86 24.06
CA GLY A 141 16.23 -2.61 25.34
C GLY A 141 14.71 -2.43 25.26
N PRO A 142 14.07 -1.81 26.28
CA PRO A 142 12.62 -1.63 26.35
C PRO A 142 12.01 -0.88 25.17
N LEU A 143 12.80 -0.07 24.44
CA LEU A 143 12.39 0.65 23.24
C LEU A 143 12.08 -0.28 22.05
N ASP A 144 12.71 -1.46 21.98
CA ASP A 144 12.45 -2.43 20.90
C ASP A 144 11.00 -2.90 20.87
N GLN A 145 10.43 -3.18 22.04
CA GLN A 145 9.03 -3.62 22.15
C GLN A 145 8.06 -2.49 21.77
N THR A 146 8.38 -1.27 22.19
CA THR A 146 7.54 -0.09 21.89
C THR A 146 7.56 0.21 20.40
N VAL A 147 8.74 0.23 19.77
CA VAL A 147 8.90 0.45 18.33
C VAL A 147 8.22 -0.66 17.55
N SER A 148 8.42 -1.92 17.92
CA SER A 148 7.75 -3.06 17.28
C SER A 148 6.23 -2.94 17.36
N SER A 149 5.69 -2.59 18.53
CA SER A 149 4.24 -2.43 18.73
C SER A 149 3.66 -1.28 17.92
N VAL A 150 4.37 -0.16 17.82
CA VAL A 150 3.94 0.99 17.01
C VAL A 150 3.99 0.65 15.52
N VAL A 151 5.08 0.09 15.03
CA VAL A 151 5.22 -0.32 13.62
C VAL A 151 4.16 -1.34 13.26
N GLU A 152 3.91 -2.30 14.13
CA GLU A 152 2.89 -3.29 13.97
C GLU A 152 1.48 -2.69 13.88
N SER A 153 1.17 -1.73 14.76
CA SER A 153 -0.10 -0.99 14.73
C SER A 153 -0.25 -0.20 13.42
N ILE A 154 0.82 0.44 12.94
CA ILE A 154 0.80 1.14 11.65
C ILE A 154 0.44 0.17 10.53
N VAL A 155 1.11 -0.97 10.45
CA VAL A 155 0.90 -1.91 9.35
C VAL A 155 -0.44 -2.63 9.43
N THR A 156 -0.89 -3.00 10.62
CA THR A 156 -2.16 -3.74 10.78
C THR A 156 -3.40 -2.84 10.74
N THR A 157 -3.24 -1.55 10.97
CA THR A 157 -4.36 -0.59 11.04
C THR A 157 -4.29 0.45 9.93
N VAL A 158 -3.14 1.11 9.76
CA VAL A 158 -3.00 2.23 8.82
C VAL A 158 -2.96 1.73 7.36
N VAL A 159 -2.21 0.67 7.08
CA VAL A 159 -2.09 0.13 5.73
C VAL A 159 -3.43 -0.36 5.18
N PRO A 160 -4.23 -1.20 5.88
CA PRO A 160 -5.55 -1.60 5.41
C PRO A 160 -6.52 -0.42 5.24
N ARG A 161 -6.47 0.56 6.15
CA ARG A 161 -7.28 1.77 6.06
C ARG A 161 -6.94 2.61 4.83
N ASN A 162 -5.65 2.79 4.55
CA ASN A 162 -5.19 3.54 3.38
C ASN A 162 -5.53 2.81 2.08
N PHE A 163 -5.47 1.48 2.09
CA PHE A 163 -5.92 0.70 0.94
C PHE A 163 -7.42 0.93 0.65
N ARG A 164 -8.28 0.96 1.67
CA ARG A 164 -9.69 1.31 1.50
C ARG A 164 -9.86 2.70 0.89
N LYS A 165 -9.16 3.70 1.40
CA LYS A 165 -9.18 5.05 0.84
C LYS A 165 -8.73 5.08 -0.62
N THR A 166 -7.72 4.28 -0.98
CA THR A 166 -7.27 4.13 -2.38
C THR A 166 -8.37 3.59 -3.27
N LEU A 167 -9.14 2.60 -2.82
CA LEU A 167 -10.29 2.08 -3.56
C LEU A 167 -11.42 3.10 -3.69
N ASP A 168 -11.73 3.83 -2.62
CA ASP A 168 -12.72 4.92 -2.65
C ASP A 168 -12.28 6.02 -3.63
N GLY A 169 -11.01 6.38 -3.64
CA GLY A 169 -10.41 7.31 -4.59
C GLY A 169 -10.48 6.80 -6.04
N ALA A 170 -10.21 5.52 -6.27
CA ALA A 170 -10.37 4.90 -7.59
C ALA A 170 -11.81 4.99 -8.08
N CYS A 171 -12.79 4.70 -7.24
CA CYS A 171 -14.20 4.83 -7.57
C CYS A 171 -14.58 6.27 -7.92
N ALA A 172 -14.15 7.24 -7.12
CA ALA A 172 -14.39 8.65 -7.39
C ALA A 172 -13.76 9.11 -8.71
N LEU A 173 -12.57 8.59 -9.04
CA LEU A 173 -11.89 8.89 -10.30
C LEU A 173 -12.63 8.30 -11.52
N ILE A 174 -13.16 7.08 -11.39
CA ILE A 174 -13.96 6.40 -12.43
C ILE A 174 -15.25 7.17 -12.71
N GLU A 175 -15.88 7.74 -11.69
CA GLU A 175 -17.14 8.49 -11.79
C GLU A 175 -16.98 9.88 -12.39
N ARG A 176 -15.77 10.44 -12.40
CA ARG A 176 -15.53 11.75 -13.01
C ARG A 176 -15.72 11.65 -14.52
N PRO A 177 -16.54 12.55 -15.12
CA PRO A 177 -16.65 12.59 -16.57
C PRO A 177 -15.27 12.90 -17.16
N SER A 178 -14.91 12.19 -18.24
CA SER A 178 -13.72 12.50 -19.02
C SER A 178 -13.78 13.96 -19.42
N ARG A 179 -12.83 14.78 -18.99
CA ARG A 179 -12.69 16.14 -19.52
C ARG A 179 -12.33 16.00 -20.99
N SER A 180 -13.30 16.33 -21.83
CA SER A 180 -13.12 16.46 -23.28
C SER A 180 -12.15 17.59 -23.57
#